data_0b7c84de615e3f0443e45d2567e0783f
#
_entry.id   0b7c84de615e3f0443e45d2567e0783f
#
_cell.length_a   1.000
_cell.length_b   1.000
_cell.length_c   1.000
_cell.angle_alpha   90.00
_cell.angle_beta   90.00
_cell.angle_gamma   90.00
#
_symmetry.space_group_name_H-M   'P 1'
#
loop_
_entity.id
_entity.type
_entity.pdbx_description
1 polymer ?
#
loop_
_entity_poly.entity_id
_entity_poly.type
_entity_poly.pdbx_seq_one_letter_code
_entity_poly.pdbx_strand_id
1 'polypeptide(L)'
;MRILVLGDAMGLSGREALKKNLPEIIKNYKIDFSVINGENAADDGKGITKEIVDEFFSLGIDVITSGNHIWDKEETSKFIEKEKRLLRPANLAE
;
A
#
# COMPACT_ATOMS: atom_id res chain seq x y z
N MET A 1 -14.78 -1.20 16.66
CA MET A 1 -13.70 -0.83 15.71
C MET A 1 -14.14 -1.14 14.28
N ARG A 2 -13.92 -0.21 13.38
CA ARG A 2 -14.20 -0.40 11.95
C ARG A 2 -12.90 -0.49 11.18
N ILE A 3 -12.73 -1.59 10.47
CA ILE A 3 -11.53 -1.87 9.69
C ILE A 3 -11.88 -1.86 8.20
N LEU A 4 -11.15 -1.06 7.42
CA LEU A 4 -11.30 -1.04 5.97
C LEU A 4 -10.18 -1.90 5.37
N VAL A 5 -10.56 -2.89 4.59
CA VAL A 5 -9.61 -3.72 3.86
C VAL A 5 -9.78 -3.46 2.38
N LEU A 6 -8.73 -2.95 1.75
CA LEU A 6 -8.71 -2.66 0.33
C LEU A 6 -7.91 -3.75 -0.40
N GLY A 7 -8.39 -4.13 -1.57
CA GLY A 7 -7.70 -5.09 -2.40
C GLY A 7 -6.47 -4.50 -3.08
N ASP A 8 -6.03 -5.16 -4.12
CA ASP A 8 -4.81 -4.81 -4.85
C ASP A 8 -4.96 -3.44 -5.56
N ALA A 9 -4.12 -2.48 -5.21
CA ALA A 9 -4.06 -1.19 -5.88
C ALA A 9 -3.10 -1.32 -7.07
N MET A 10 -3.65 -1.26 -8.28
CA MET A 10 -2.87 -1.46 -9.49
C MET A 10 -2.50 -0.15 -10.16
N GLY A 11 -1.19 0.14 -10.17
CA GLY A 11 -0.60 1.22 -10.93
C GLY A 11 -1.11 2.60 -10.58
N LEU A 12 -0.88 3.53 -11.50
CA LEU A 12 -1.22 4.95 -11.32
C LEU A 12 -2.73 5.15 -11.18
N SER A 13 -3.54 4.47 -12.00
CA SER A 13 -4.99 4.64 -11.97
C SER A 13 -5.60 4.19 -10.64
N GLY A 14 -5.09 3.09 -10.07
CA GLY A 14 -5.52 2.64 -8.74
C GLY A 14 -5.19 3.65 -7.65
N ARG A 15 -3.99 4.22 -7.70
CA ARG A 15 -3.58 5.24 -6.73
C ARG A 15 -4.37 6.52 -6.86
N GLU A 16 -4.69 6.95 -8.07
CA GLU A 16 -5.50 8.16 -8.29
C GLU A 16 -6.93 7.98 -7.77
N ALA A 17 -7.51 6.79 -7.96
CA ALA A 17 -8.83 6.48 -7.41
C ALA A 17 -8.81 6.56 -5.87
N LEU A 18 -7.75 6.10 -5.23
CA LEU A 18 -7.59 6.21 -3.78
C LEU A 18 -7.49 7.66 -3.32
N LYS A 19 -6.67 8.46 -3.98
CA LYS A 19 -6.55 9.89 -3.65
C LYS A 19 -7.89 10.60 -3.69
N LYS A 20 -8.71 10.27 -4.66
CA LYS A 20 -10.00 10.90 -4.87
C LYS A 20 -11.04 10.47 -3.84
N ASN A 21 -11.06 9.19 -3.47
CA ASN A 21 -12.17 8.61 -2.73
C ASN A 21 -11.87 8.23 -1.29
N LEU A 22 -10.63 7.82 -0.99
CA LEU A 22 -10.29 7.23 0.31
C LEU A 22 -10.52 8.16 1.51
N PRO A 23 -10.11 9.44 1.46
CA PRO A 23 -10.33 10.32 2.61
C PRO A 23 -11.79 10.47 2.99
N GLU A 24 -12.69 10.55 2.00
CA GLU A 24 -14.13 10.62 2.25
C GLU A 24 -14.68 9.33 2.84
N ILE A 25 -14.21 8.18 2.36
CA ILE A 25 -14.65 6.88 2.86
C ILE A 25 -14.26 6.74 4.33
N ILE A 26 -13.03 7.08 4.67
CA ILE A 26 -12.55 7.00 6.06
C ILE A 26 -13.40 7.89 6.96
N LYS A 27 -13.69 9.10 6.52
CA LYS A 27 -14.49 10.05 7.28
C LYS A 27 -15.96 9.60 7.42
N ASN A 28 -16.58 9.26 6.28
CA ASN A 28 -18.03 8.98 6.24
C ASN A 28 -18.39 7.68 6.96
N TYR A 29 -17.53 6.69 6.93
CA TYR A 29 -17.77 5.41 7.59
C TYR A 29 -17.07 5.29 8.94
N LYS A 30 -16.39 6.33 9.39
CA LYS A 30 -15.67 6.36 10.68
C LYS A 30 -14.70 5.18 10.82
N ILE A 31 -13.85 5.02 9.81
CA ILE A 31 -12.89 3.92 9.76
C ILE A 31 -11.78 4.17 10.79
N ASP A 32 -11.49 3.18 11.61
CA ASP A 32 -10.44 3.25 12.64
C ASP A 32 -9.10 2.75 12.14
N PHE A 33 -9.10 1.78 11.21
CA PHE A 33 -7.88 1.16 10.73
C PHE A 33 -8.03 0.74 9.27
N SER A 34 -7.03 1.04 8.44
CA SER A 34 -7.08 0.78 6.99
C SER A 34 -5.88 -0.03 6.53
N VAL A 35 -6.15 -1.08 5.74
CA VAL A 35 -5.13 -1.97 5.17
C VAL A 35 -5.31 -2.04 3.66
N ILE A 36 -4.21 -1.99 2.91
CA ILE A 36 -4.23 -2.12 1.46
C ILE A 36 -3.11 -3.05 0.99
N ASN A 37 -3.35 -3.77 -0.10
CA ASN A 37 -2.30 -4.51 -0.79
C ASN A 37 -1.63 -3.60 -1.80
N GLY A 38 -0.31 -3.39 -1.66
CA GLY A 38 0.46 -2.48 -2.50
C GLY A 38 1.47 -3.14 -3.42
N GLU A 39 1.43 -4.46 -3.59
CA GLU A 39 2.44 -5.17 -4.39
C GLU A 39 2.50 -4.72 -5.85
N ASN A 40 1.41 -4.18 -6.39
CA ASN A 40 1.32 -3.74 -7.78
C ASN A 40 1.06 -2.24 -7.90
N ALA A 41 1.41 -1.46 -6.90
CA ALA A 41 1.05 -0.04 -6.83
C ALA A 41 1.92 0.87 -7.72
N ALA A 42 3.10 0.43 -8.13
CA ALA A 42 3.96 1.23 -9.00
C ALA A 42 3.31 1.48 -10.38
N ASP A 43 3.73 2.52 -11.08
CA ASP A 43 3.10 2.95 -12.33
C ASP A 43 3.02 1.86 -13.40
N ASP A 44 3.99 0.95 -13.42
CA ASP A 44 3.99 -0.20 -14.34
C ASP A 44 3.16 -1.40 -13.83
N GLY A 45 2.49 -1.26 -12.68
CA GLY A 45 1.67 -2.31 -12.08
C GLY A 45 2.45 -3.37 -11.34
N LYS A 46 3.73 -3.17 -11.06
CA LYS A 46 4.58 -4.15 -10.37
C LYS A 46 5.42 -3.51 -9.29
N GLY A 47 5.28 -4.01 -8.05
CA GLY A 47 6.06 -3.52 -6.93
C GLY A 47 5.54 -2.21 -6.35
N ILE A 48 6.32 -1.62 -5.47
CA ILE A 48 5.97 -0.38 -4.78
C ILE A 48 7.25 0.43 -4.51
N THR A 49 7.15 1.74 -4.56
CA THR A 49 8.26 2.63 -4.27
C THR A 49 8.06 3.31 -2.91
N LYS A 50 9.13 3.88 -2.35
CA LYS A 50 9.03 4.62 -1.10
C LYS A 50 8.08 5.80 -1.21
N GLU A 51 8.07 6.50 -2.33
CA GLU A 51 7.15 7.63 -2.56
C GLU A 51 5.70 7.18 -2.48
N ILE A 52 5.37 6.01 -3.05
CA ILE A 52 4.03 5.46 -3.03
C ILE A 52 3.65 5.02 -1.62
N VAL A 53 4.59 4.41 -0.89
CA VAL A 53 4.37 4.04 0.52
C VAL A 53 3.99 5.28 1.32
N ASP A 54 4.76 6.35 1.19
CA ASP A 54 4.50 7.61 1.90
C ASP A 54 3.16 8.22 1.48
N GLU A 55 2.83 8.15 0.19
CA GLU A 55 1.55 8.61 -0.33
C GLU A 55 0.37 7.86 0.32
N PHE A 56 0.44 6.53 0.40
CA PHE A 56 -0.61 5.75 1.02
C PHE A 56 -0.80 6.11 2.49
N PHE A 57 0.28 6.25 3.23
CA PHE A 57 0.18 6.64 4.64
C PHE A 57 -0.42 8.04 4.80
N SER A 58 -0.09 8.96 3.92
CA SER A 58 -0.66 10.31 3.97
C SER A 58 -2.17 10.33 3.66
N LEU A 59 -2.66 9.35 2.93
CA LEU A 59 -4.09 9.22 2.62
C LEU A 59 -4.90 8.56 3.73
N GLY A 60 -4.25 8.02 4.76
CA GLY A 60 -4.92 7.38 5.89
C GLY A 60 -4.78 5.87 5.94
N ILE A 61 -3.94 5.27 5.09
CA ILE A 61 -3.63 3.84 5.17
C ILE A 61 -2.72 3.60 6.37
N ASP A 62 -3.02 2.59 7.17
CA ASP A 62 -2.24 2.25 8.36
C ASP A 62 -1.23 1.14 8.11
N VAL A 63 -1.58 0.16 7.27
CA VAL A 63 -0.70 -0.97 6.94
C VAL A 63 -0.81 -1.29 5.46
N ILE A 64 0.33 -1.56 4.83
CA ILE A 64 0.42 -2.00 3.43
C ILE A 64 0.90 -3.44 3.43
N THR A 65 0.10 -4.33 2.84
CA THR A 65 0.53 -5.71 2.59
C THR A 65 1.12 -5.83 1.19
N SER A 66 1.87 -6.89 0.95
CA SER A 66 2.52 -7.10 -0.34
C SER A 66 2.51 -8.58 -0.71
N GLY A 67 3.03 -8.88 -1.89
CA GLY A 67 3.08 -10.23 -2.42
C GLY A 67 4.36 -10.46 -3.22
N ASN A 68 4.29 -11.34 -4.23
CA ASN A 68 5.47 -11.75 -4.99
C ASN A 68 6.13 -10.62 -5.80
N HIS A 69 5.43 -9.52 -6.07
CA HIS A 69 6.00 -8.38 -6.79
C HIS A 69 6.73 -7.39 -5.90
N ILE A 70 6.81 -7.63 -4.59
CA ILE A 70 7.43 -6.68 -3.64
C ILE A 70 8.91 -6.39 -4.01
N TRP A 71 9.59 -7.32 -4.63
CA TRP A 71 11.00 -7.19 -5.00
C TRP A 71 11.22 -6.72 -6.44
N ASP A 72 10.16 -6.42 -7.19
CA ASP A 72 10.27 -5.98 -8.59
C ASP A 72 10.95 -4.62 -8.73
N LYS A 73 10.90 -3.79 -7.68
CA LYS A 73 11.63 -2.53 -7.63
C LYS A 73 12.86 -2.68 -6.74
N GLU A 74 14.03 -2.40 -7.30
CA GLU A 74 15.29 -2.51 -6.59
C GLU A 74 15.34 -1.67 -5.32
N GLU A 75 14.76 -0.47 -5.35
CA GLU A 75 14.74 0.43 -4.20
C GLU A 75 13.93 -0.11 -3.02
N THR A 76 13.01 -1.05 -3.24
CA THR A 76 12.18 -1.61 -2.16
C THR A 76 13.05 -2.31 -1.11
N SER A 77 14.06 -3.05 -1.54
CA SER A 77 14.95 -3.74 -0.61
C SER A 77 15.74 -2.78 0.29
N LYS A 78 15.87 -1.52 -0.13
CA LYS A 78 16.64 -0.51 0.62
C LYS A 78 15.85 0.08 1.79
N PHE A 79 14.52 0.07 1.74
CA PHE A 79 13.72 0.70 2.78
C PHE A 79 12.77 -0.24 3.52
N ILE A 80 12.45 -1.41 2.98
CA ILE A 80 11.41 -2.29 3.53
C ILE A 80 11.69 -2.71 4.97
N GLU A 81 12.94 -2.92 5.32
CA GLU A 81 13.31 -3.32 6.68
C GLU A 81 13.08 -2.21 7.70
N LYS A 82 13.12 -0.95 7.25
CA LYS A 82 12.92 0.21 8.11
C LYS A 82 11.45 0.61 8.22
N GLU A 83 10.63 0.23 7.24
CA GLU A 83 9.21 0.58 7.24
C GLU A 83 8.38 -0.59 7.76
N LYS A 84 8.06 -0.54 9.05
CA LYS A 84 7.35 -1.63 9.74
C LYS A 84 5.89 -1.79 9.31
N ARG A 85 5.32 -0.77 8.67
CA ARG A 85 3.94 -0.82 8.19
C ARG A 85 3.80 -1.33 6.77
N LEU A 86 4.93 -1.62 6.10
CA LEU A 86 4.96 -2.29 4.81
C LEU A 86 5.38 -3.73 5.05
N LEU A 87 4.45 -4.67 4.83
CA LEU A 87 4.66 -6.08 5.13
C LEU A 87 5.04 -6.86 3.89
N ARG A 88 6.02 -7.74 4.03
CA ARG A 88 6.40 -8.69 2.99
C ARG A 88 5.85 -10.08 3.35
N PRO A 89 5.54 -10.92 2.35
CA PRO A 89 5.07 -12.28 2.65
C PRO A 89 6.12 -13.08 3.41
N ALA A 90 5.68 -13.81 4.42
CA ALA A 90 6.58 -14.58 5.28
C ALA A 90 7.23 -15.77 4.54
N ASN A 91 6.62 -16.22 3.45
CA ASN A 91 7.11 -17.37 2.68
C ASN A 91 8.03 -16.99 1.52
N LEU A 92 8.34 -15.71 1.33
CA LEU A 92 9.27 -15.28 0.29
C LEU A 92 10.68 -15.19 0.85
N ALA A 93 11.66 -15.64 0.05
CA ALA A 93 13.07 -15.49 0.38
C ALA A 93 13.48 -14.01 0.28
N GLU A 94 14.41 -13.64 1.11
CA GLU A 94 14.96 -12.28 1.09
C GLU A 94 15.95 -12.07 -0.05
#